data_b0b315b038080bd7d562a0548e5e95bf
#
_entry.id   b0b315b038080bd7d562a0548e5e95bf
#
_cell.length_a   1.000
_cell.length_b   1.000
_cell.length_c   1.000
_cell.angle_alpha   90.00
_cell.angle_beta   90.00
_cell.angle_gamma   90.00
#
_symmetry.space_group_name_H-M   'P 1'
#
loop_
_entity.id
_entity.type
_entity.pdbx_description
1 polymer ?
#
loop_
_entity_poly.entity_id
_entity_poly.type
_entity_poly.pdbx_seq_one_letter_code
_entity_poly.pdbx_strand_id
1 'polypeptide(L)'
;PFGVLSEYLEVPGGTYTIEVVAAGADPADGAVIGPVDLDFASGTTTTVAATNNLENIEAQVLDDAPMPAGDTAQVRVVHFSADAPAVDIAPDGGDALITDLSYPNDTDYINLPGGKYDLEIRPAGSMDVAFDIPEITLTDGVSYSVFAIGSLADDSFTVLPAVDAAVAGVRVGHFSADAPNVDVYANGGAILEDVPFGALSDYLFVPAGTYTIEVVAAGADPADGAVIGPVDLDFDGGTLTTVAATNELAEITPVEINDKRVKPAAEGAKVRVVHLSANAPKVDIAPDGSKRNEAIFKNLKFGQSKGYTKVPAGEVDLDIRAAGERAK
;
A
#
# COMPACT_ATOMS: atom_id res chain seq x y z
N PRO A 1 -20.69 9.17 15.56
CA PRO A 1 -21.56 9.67 14.48
C PRO A 1 -21.83 8.56 13.48
N PHE A 2 -22.93 8.66 12.71
CA PHE A 2 -23.24 7.74 11.62
C PHE A 2 -22.15 7.80 10.52
N GLY A 3 -21.83 6.65 9.92
CA GLY A 3 -20.85 6.57 8.84
C GLY A 3 -19.39 6.81 9.23
N VAL A 4 -19.03 6.59 10.49
CA VAL A 4 -17.65 6.73 10.98
C VAL A 4 -17.10 5.38 11.39
N LEU A 5 -15.93 5.04 10.88
CA LEU A 5 -15.10 3.91 11.30
C LEU A 5 -14.04 4.40 12.30
N SER A 6 -13.74 3.57 13.30
CA SER A 6 -12.58 3.78 14.17
C SER A 6 -11.32 3.24 13.51
N GLU A 7 -10.15 3.64 14.02
CA GLU A 7 -8.93 2.88 13.79
C GLU A 7 -9.05 1.50 14.44
N TYR A 8 -8.23 0.55 13.98
CA TYR A 8 -8.15 -0.76 14.60
C TYR A 8 -7.54 -0.67 16.00
N LEU A 9 -8.13 -1.41 16.94
CA LEU A 9 -7.66 -1.55 18.31
C LEU A 9 -7.02 -2.92 18.47
N GLU A 10 -5.79 -2.97 18.98
CA GLU A 10 -5.13 -4.21 19.31
C GLU A 10 -5.63 -4.74 20.64
N VAL A 11 -6.20 -5.94 20.61
CA VAL A 11 -6.69 -6.65 21.81
C VAL A 11 -6.16 -8.09 21.81
N PRO A 12 -5.88 -8.69 22.96
CA PRO A 12 -5.56 -10.12 23.01
C PRO A 12 -6.67 -10.98 22.42
N GLY A 13 -6.32 -12.09 21.76
CA GLY A 13 -7.35 -13.05 21.32
C GLY A 13 -8.16 -13.59 22.49
N GLY A 14 -9.48 -13.73 22.32
CA GLY A 14 -10.39 -14.18 23.37
C GLY A 14 -11.83 -13.76 23.12
N THR A 15 -12.71 -14.15 24.07
CA THR A 15 -14.12 -13.76 24.06
C THR A 15 -14.29 -12.44 24.80
N TYR A 16 -14.99 -11.49 24.19
CA TYR A 16 -15.30 -10.18 24.75
C TYR A 16 -16.82 -9.96 24.78
N THR A 17 -17.33 -9.60 25.95
CA THR A 17 -18.72 -9.16 26.07
C THR A 17 -18.80 -7.68 25.65
N ILE A 18 -19.50 -7.39 24.57
CA ILE A 18 -19.61 -6.06 23.96
C ILE A 18 -21.00 -5.50 24.27
N GLU A 19 -21.02 -4.23 24.65
CA GLU A 19 -22.24 -3.44 24.80
C GLU A 19 -22.07 -2.12 24.06
N VAL A 20 -23.07 -1.72 23.28
CA VAL A 20 -23.12 -0.43 22.61
C VAL A 20 -24.18 0.42 23.31
N VAL A 21 -23.78 1.57 23.80
CA VAL A 21 -24.67 2.51 24.48
C VAL A 21 -24.75 3.83 23.70
N ALA A 22 -25.80 4.60 23.94
CA ALA A 22 -25.88 5.95 23.39
C ALA A 22 -24.70 6.80 23.90
N ALA A 23 -24.15 7.66 23.04
CA ALA A 23 -22.99 8.48 23.40
C ALA A 23 -23.24 9.30 24.68
N GLY A 24 -22.40 9.10 25.70
CA GLY A 24 -22.53 9.76 27.00
C GLY A 24 -23.52 9.11 27.98
N ALA A 25 -24.17 8.00 27.60
CA ALA A 25 -25.02 7.23 28.53
C ALA A 25 -24.16 6.28 29.38
N ASP A 26 -24.66 5.94 30.57
CA ASP A 26 -24.08 4.91 31.43
C ASP A 26 -24.52 3.52 30.89
N PRO A 27 -23.61 2.54 30.73
CA PRO A 27 -24.01 1.17 30.41
C PRO A 27 -25.08 0.58 31.34
N ALA A 28 -25.13 1.00 32.60
CA ALA A 28 -26.16 0.61 33.57
C ALA A 28 -27.58 1.11 33.20
N ASP A 29 -27.70 2.12 32.34
CA ASP A 29 -28.99 2.66 31.89
C ASP A 29 -29.60 1.83 30.73
N GLY A 30 -28.86 0.86 30.23
CA GLY A 30 -29.25 -0.05 29.16
C GLY A 30 -28.48 0.16 27.86
N ALA A 31 -28.05 -0.93 27.27
CA ALA A 31 -27.39 -0.93 25.97
C ALA A 31 -28.39 -0.89 24.82
N VAL A 32 -28.01 -0.25 23.71
CA VAL A 32 -28.78 -0.31 22.45
C VAL A 32 -28.42 -1.58 21.68
N ILE A 33 -27.19 -2.13 21.85
CA ILE A 33 -26.78 -3.48 21.41
C ILE A 33 -26.12 -4.16 22.59
N GLY A 34 -26.44 -5.42 22.79
CA GLY A 34 -25.79 -6.28 23.79
C GLY A 34 -26.50 -6.32 25.15
N PRO A 35 -25.86 -6.96 26.15
CA PRO A 35 -24.54 -7.62 26.03
C PRO A 35 -24.51 -8.74 24.99
N VAL A 36 -23.47 -8.78 24.17
CA VAL A 36 -23.22 -9.84 23.21
C VAL A 36 -21.78 -10.32 23.32
N ASP A 37 -21.55 -11.62 23.35
CA ASP A 37 -20.23 -12.21 23.38
C ASP A 37 -19.68 -12.40 21.97
N LEU A 38 -18.54 -11.78 21.68
CA LEU A 38 -17.83 -11.89 20.42
C LEU A 38 -16.47 -12.54 20.64
N ASP A 39 -16.12 -13.50 19.80
CA ASP A 39 -14.84 -14.20 19.83
C ASP A 39 -13.89 -13.60 18.82
N PHE A 40 -12.74 -13.08 19.27
CA PHE A 40 -11.66 -12.58 18.42
C PHE A 40 -10.48 -13.55 18.45
N ALA A 41 -10.17 -14.15 17.30
CA ALA A 41 -9.02 -15.04 17.18
C ALA A 41 -7.70 -14.25 17.16
N SER A 42 -6.64 -14.82 17.75
CA SER A 42 -5.31 -14.19 17.69
C SER A 42 -4.79 -14.11 16.26
N GLY A 43 -4.28 -12.95 15.85
CA GLY A 43 -3.70 -12.73 14.52
C GLY A 43 -4.73 -12.50 13.41
N THR A 44 -6.00 -12.26 13.77
CA THR A 44 -7.05 -11.86 12.82
C THR A 44 -7.35 -10.37 12.97
N THR A 45 -7.89 -9.79 11.90
CA THR A 45 -8.43 -8.44 11.89
C THR A 45 -9.93 -8.53 11.68
N THR A 46 -10.70 -7.78 12.46
CA THR A 46 -12.17 -7.92 12.48
C THR A 46 -12.81 -6.53 12.61
N THR A 47 -13.82 -6.26 11.80
CA THR A 47 -14.69 -5.10 11.92
C THR A 47 -16.00 -5.49 12.58
N VAL A 48 -16.39 -4.77 13.63
CA VAL A 48 -17.70 -4.90 14.28
C VAL A 48 -18.51 -3.66 13.96
N ALA A 49 -19.61 -3.85 13.22
CA ALA A 49 -20.47 -2.76 12.78
C ALA A 49 -21.84 -2.80 13.48
N ALA A 50 -22.30 -1.65 13.95
CA ALA A 50 -23.67 -1.47 14.39
C ALA A 50 -24.54 -1.12 13.16
N THR A 51 -25.46 -2.00 12.79
CA THR A 51 -26.25 -1.89 11.56
C THR A 51 -27.75 -1.88 11.82
N ASN A 52 -28.54 -1.61 10.79
CA ASN A 52 -29.97 -1.49 10.84
C ASN A 52 -30.45 -0.16 11.47
N ASN A 53 -31.78 0.03 11.57
CA ASN A 53 -32.37 1.17 12.26
C ASN A 53 -32.33 0.98 13.78
N LEU A 54 -32.54 2.05 14.55
CA LEU A 54 -32.40 2.03 16.01
C LEU A 54 -33.32 1.00 16.70
N GLU A 55 -34.50 0.72 16.13
CA GLU A 55 -35.47 -0.24 16.71
C GLU A 55 -35.01 -1.69 16.56
N ASN A 56 -34.20 -1.97 15.54
CA ASN A 56 -33.71 -3.30 15.18
C ASN A 56 -32.17 -3.34 15.08
N ILE A 57 -31.49 -2.41 15.78
CA ILE A 57 -30.05 -2.28 15.69
C ILE A 57 -29.36 -3.57 16.17
N GLU A 58 -28.37 -4.01 15.41
CA GLU A 58 -27.64 -5.25 15.68
C GLU A 58 -26.16 -5.09 15.36
N ALA A 59 -25.34 -5.96 15.95
CA ALA A 59 -23.91 -6.02 15.64
C ALA A 59 -23.68 -7.03 14.50
N GLN A 60 -23.03 -6.57 13.45
CA GLN A 60 -22.50 -7.41 12.38
C GLN A 60 -20.98 -7.52 12.54
N VAL A 61 -20.47 -8.73 12.35
CA VAL A 61 -19.03 -9.03 12.47
C VAL A 61 -18.51 -9.43 11.11
N LEU A 62 -17.45 -8.75 10.67
CA LEU A 62 -16.79 -9.00 9.40
C LEU A 62 -15.36 -9.43 9.68
N ASP A 63 -14.94 -10.53 9.06
CA ASP A 63 -13.53 -10.92 9.07
C ASP A 63 -12.81 -10.12 7.96
N ASP A 64 -11.88 -9.26 8.39
CA ASP A 64 -11.16 -8.42 7.46
C ASP A 64 -10.02 -9.18 6.78
N ALA A 65 -9.67 -8.77 5.57
CA ALA A 65 -8.75 -9.50 4.72
C ALA A 65 -7.39 -9.76 5.36
N PRO A 66 -6.77 -10.89 5.04
CA PRO A 66 -5.34 -11.03 5.17
C PRO A 66 -4.61 -9.99 4.32
N MET A 67 -3.32 -9.79 4.58
CA MET A 67 -2.46 -8.86 3.86
C MET A 67 -2.61 -9.02 2.34
N PRO A 68 -2.85 -7.94 1.58
CA PRO A 68 -3.00 -8.02 0.14
C PRO A 68 -1.71 -8.43 -0.57
N ALA A 69 -1.84 -9.03 -1.75
CA ALA A 69 -0.71 -9.17 -2.67
C ALA A 69 -0.26 -7.77 -3.13
N GLY A 70 1.04 -7.54 -3.21
CA GLY A 70 1.57 -6.20 -3.48
C GLY A 70 1.34 -5.67 -4.89
N ASP A 71 0.81 -6.44 -5.83
CA ASP A 71 0.65 -6.11 -7.24
C ASP A 71 -0.81 -5.89 -7.69
N THR A 72 -1.76 -6.05 -6.76
CA THR A 72 -3.19 -5.77 -6.96
C THR A 72 -3.78 -5.09 -5.74
N ALA A 73 -4.90 -4.39 -5.92
CA ALA A 73 -5.80 -4.02 -4.84
C ALA A 73 -6.75 -5.18 -4.55
N GLN A 74 -7.21 -5.30 -3.32
CA GLN A 74 -8.29 -6.21 -2.93
C GLN A 74 -9.50 -5.39 -2.51
N VAL A 75 -10.69 -5.80 -2.94
CA VAL A 75 -11.93 -5.07 -2.63
C VAL A 75 -13.01 -6.05 -2.27
N ARG A 76 -13.70 -5.83 -1.15
CA ARG A 76 -15.01 -6.41 -0.87
C ARG A 76 -16.07 -5.33 -0.82
N VAL A 77 -17.30 -5.68 -1.10
CA VAL A 77 -18.46 -4.81 -0.96
C VAL A 77 -19.35 -5.35 0.13
N VAL A 78 -19.83 -4.46 0.99
CA VAL A 78 -20.64 -4.77 2.16
C VAL A 78 -21.97 -4.05 2.04
N HIS A 79 -23.08 -4.78 2.11
CA HIS A 79 -24.42 -4.21 2.03
C HIS A 79 -25.03 -4.05 3.42
N PHE A 80 -24.91 -2.85 4.01
CA PHE A 80 -25.45 -2.53 5.33
C PHE A 80 -26.57 -1.47 5.30
N SER A 81 -27.28 -1.34 4.17
CA SER A 81 -28.51 -0.54 4.05
C SER A 81 -29.72 -1.48 4.17
N ALA A 82 -30.35 -1.49 5.34
CA ALA A 82 -31.36 -2.49 5.69
C ALA A 82 -32.66 -2.39 4.91
N ASP A 83 -33.03 -1.20 4.38
CA ASP A 83 -34.23 -0.95 3.59
C ASP A 83 -33.98 -0.95 2.07
N ALA A 84 -32.74 -1.09 1.64
CA ALA A 84 -32.41 -1.25 0.24
C ALA A 84 -32.59 -2.71 -0.22
N PRO A 85 -33.10 -2.94 -1.43
CA PRO A 85 -33.21 -4.29 -1.99
C PRO A 85 -31.83 -4.88 -2.29
N ALA A 86 -31.80 -6.17 -2.69
CA ALA A 86 -30.59 -6.75 -3.25
C ALA A 86 -30.10 -5.93 -4.46
N VAL A 87 -28.79 -5.80 -4.59
CA VAL A 87 -28.15 -4.94 -5.58
C VAL A 87 -27.11 -5.67 -6.42
N ASP A 88 -26.90 -5.16 -7.62
CA ASP A 88 -25.78 -5.47 -8.50
C ASP A 88 -24.82 -4.27 -8.51
N ILE A 89 -23.50 -4.55 -8.56
CA ILE A 89 -22.47 -3.53 -8.71
C ILE A 89 -21.81 -3.70 -10.07
N ALA A 90 -21.81 -2.65 -10.86
CA ALA A 90 -21.30 -2.68 -12.23
C ALA A 90 -20.37 -1.49 -12.52
N PRO A 91 -19.44 -1.60 -13.48
CA PRO A 91 -18.85 -0.43 -14.12
C PRO A 91 -19.94 0.38 -14.84
N ASP A 92 -19.75 1.71 -14.96
CA ASP A 92 -20.67 2.58 -15.70
C ASP A 92 -21.01 2.00 -17.07
N GLY A 93 -22.30 1.69 -17.28
CA GLY A 93 -22.84 1.08 -18.49
C GLY A 93 -22.33 -0.35 -18.82
N GLY A 94 -21.57 -0.99 -17.93
CA GLY A 94 -20.98 -2.31 -18.15
C GLY A 94 -21.79 -3.47 -17.52
N ASP A 95 -21.28 -4.70 -17.67
CA ASP A 95 -21.83 -5.88 -17.03
C ASP A 95 -21.52 -5.87 -15.52
N ALA A 96 -22.43 -6.41 -14.70
CA ALA A 96 -22.26 -6.46 -13.26
C ALA A 96 -21.05 -7.34 -12.85
N LEU A 97 -20.21 -6.81 -11.99
CA LEU A 97 -19.08 -7.51 -11.35
C LEU A 97 -19.53 -8.30 -10.13
N ILE A 98 -20.52 -7.80 -9.41
CA ILE A 98 -21.14 -8.38 -8.22
C ILE A 98 -22.64 -8.41 -8.47
N THR A 99 -23.30 -9.51 -8.18
CA THR A 99 -24.73 -9.68 -8.41
C THR A 99 -25.44 -10.14 -7.15
N ASP A 100 -26.69 -9.70 -6.98
CA ASP A 100 -27.61 -10.16 -5.95
C ASP A 100 -27.07 -10.02 -4.51
N LEU A 101 -26.30 -8.95 -4.24
CA LEU A 101 -25.79 -8.65 -2.90
C LEU A 101 -26.92 -8.04 -2.07
N SER A 102 -27.33 -8.72 -1.00
CA SER A 102 -28.44 -8.32 -0.11
C SER A 102 -27.95 -8.03 1.31
N TYR A 103 -28.67 -7.15 2.03
CA TYR A 103 -28.46 -6.91 3.45
C TYR A 103 -28.64 -8.22 4.28
N PRO A 104 -27.82 -8.51 5.30
CA PRO A 104 -26.62 -7.80 5.76
C PRO A 104 -25.30 -8.43 5.25
N ASN A 105 -25.26 -8.91 4.03
CA ASN A 105 -24.14 -9.69 3.50
C ASN A 105 -23.02 -8.81 2.94
N ASP A 106 -21.85 -9.41 2.83
CA ASP A 106 -20.69 -8.92 2.13
C ASP A 106 -20.24 -9.94 1.05
N THR A 107 -19.31 -9.50 0.21
CA THR A 107 -18.66 -10.37 -0.78
C THR A 107 -17.35 -10.91 -0.21
N ASP A 108 -16.81 -11.97 -0.85
CA ASP A 108 -15.38 -12.24 -0.74
C ASP A 108 -14.56 -11.06 -1.29
N TYR A 109 -13.27 -10.95 -0.88
CA TYR A 109 -12.35 -10.00 -1.48
C TYR A 109 -11.99 -10.41 -2.91
N ILE A 110 -12.17 -9.50 -3.85
CA ILE A 110 -11.77 -9.67 -5.25
C ILE A 110 -10.51 -8.87 -5.54
N ASN A 111 -9.61 -9.44 -6.37
CA ASN A 111 -8.39 -8.75 -6.78
C ASN A 111 -8.67 -7.91 -8.03
N LEU A 112 -8.36 -6.62 -7.94
CA LEU A 112 -8.48 -5.66 -9.03
C LEU A 112 -7.15 -4.94 -9.25
N PRO A 113 -6.78 -4.59 -10.49
CA PRO A 113 -5.63 -3.73 -10.75
C PRO A 113 -5.80 -2.36 -10.07
N GLY A 114 -4.74 -1.77 -9.57
CA GLY A 114 -4.77 -0.38 -9.11
C GLY A 114 -5.20 0.57 -10.23
N GLY A 115 -6.07 1.52 -9.90
CA GLY A 115 -6.63 2.46 -10.87
C GLY A 115 -7.86 3.19 -10.37
N LYS A 116 -8.49 3.93 -11.26
CA LYS A 116 -9.74 4.63 -11.02
C LYS A 116 -10.89 3.82 -11.55
N TYR A 117 -11.95 3.75 -10.77
CA TYR A 117 -13.15 2.98 -11.06
C TYR A 117 -14.39 3.86 -10.94
N ASP A 118 -15.12 3.97 -12.04
CA ASP A 118 -16.46 4.55 -12.10
C ASP A 118 -17.45 3.39 -12.01
N LEU A 119 -18.15 3.29 -10.90
CA LEU A 119 -19.04 2.19 -10.58
C LEU A 119 -20.45 2.69 -10.28
N GLU A 120 -21.44 1.84 -10.50
CA GLU A 120 -22.83 2.12 -10.20
C GLU A 120 -23.50 0.95 -9.45
N ILE A 121 -24.48 1.30 -8.63
CA ILE A 121 -25.36 0.35 -7.95
C ILE A 121 -26.66 0.27 -8.70
N ARG A 122 -27.09 -0.95 -9.02
CA ARG A 122 -28.36 -1.26 -9.67
C ARG A 122 -29.20 -2.18 -8.80
N PRO A 123 -30.54 -2.13 -8.84
CA PRO A 123 -31.36 -3.20 -8.28
C PRO A 123 -31.00 -4.54 -8.93
N ALA A 124 -30.93 -5.62 -8.17
CA ALA A 124 -30.52 -6.93 -8.66
C ALA A 124 -31.32 -7.34 -9.91
N GLY A 125 -30.58 -7.72 -10.96
CA GLY A 125 -31.14 -8.11 -12.26
C GLY A 125 -31.69 -6.97 -13.13
N SER A 126 -31.49 -5.71 -12.74
CA SER A 126 -31.86 -4.53 -13.53
C SER A 126 -30.63 -3.89 -14.18
N MET A 127 -30.87 -3.13 -15.26
CA MET A 127 -29.89 -2.22 -15.85
C MET A 127 -30.12 -0.76 -15.43
N ASP A 128 -31.15 -0.50 -14.63
CA ASP A 128 -31.45 0.85 -14.16
C ASP A 128 -30.48 1.24 -13.04
N VAL A 129 -29.85 2.39 -13.15
CA VAL A 129 -28.93 2.91 -12.13
C VAL A 129 -29.73 3.45 -10.94
N ALA A 130 -29.50 2.88 -9.76
CA ALA A 130 -30.08 3.36 -8.51
C ALA A 130 -29.20 4.38 -7.82
N PHE A 131 -27.86 4.21 -7.94
CA PHE A 131 -26.89 5.11 -7.30
C PHE A 131 -25.56 5.09 -8.07
N ASP A 132 -25.09 6.28 -8.42
CA ASP A 132 -23.75 6.45 -9.00
C ASP A 132 -22.72 6.55 -7.86
N ILE A 133 -21.79 5.60 -7.83
CA ILE A 133 -20.72 5.62 -6.82
C ILE A 133 -19.69 6.68 -7.23
N PRO A 134 -19.34 7.62 -6.34
CA PRO A 134 -18.24 8.54 -6.62
C PRO A 134 -16.96 7.81 -7.02
N GLU A 135 -16.20 8.32 -8.00
CA GLU A 135 -14.97 7.70 -8.49
C GLU A 135 -14.10 7.16 -7.33
N ILE A 136 -13.87 5.85 -7.30
CA ILE A 136 -13.00 5.20 -6.31
C ILE A 136 -11.62 4.99 -6.92
N THR A 137 -10.57 5.40 -6.21
CA THR A 137 -9.20 5.11 -6.59
C THR A 137 -8.68 3.94 -5.75
N LEU A 138 -8.40 2.82 -6.41
CA LEU A 138 -7.78 1.65 -5.81
C LEU A 138 -6.26 1.70 -6.00
N THR A 139 -5.51 1.32 -4.97
CA THR A 139 -4.05 1.27 -4.98
C THR A 139 -3.58 -0.17 -4.83
N ASP A 140 -2.68 -0.62 -5.70
CA ASP A 140 -2.08 -1.95 -5.56
C ASP A 140 -1.42 -2.11 -4.18
N GLY A 141 -1.57 -3.27 -3.56
CA GLY A 141 -1.06 -3.54 -2.22
C GLY A 141 -1.95 -3.01 -1.10
N VAL A 142 -3.19 -2.62 -1.39
CA VAL A 142 -4.16 -2.15 -0.39
C VAL A 142 -5.45 -2.95 -0.49
N SER A 143 -5.99 -3.35 0.66
CA SER A 143 -7.30 -3.99 0.79
C SER A 143 -8.34 -2.98 1.24
N TYR A 144 -9.50 -3.01 0.61
CA TYR A 144 -10.60 -2.10 0.85
C TYR A 144 -11.89 -2.85 1.16
N SER A 145 -12.64 -2.34 2.14
CA SER A 145 -14.08 -2.59 2.29
C SER A 145 -14.87 -1.39 1.79
N VAL A 146 -15.83 -1.63 0.92
CA VAL A 146 -16.72 -0.59 0.40
C VAL A 146 -18.11 -0.84 0.96
N PHE A 147 -18.52 -0.02 1.90
CA PHE A 147 -19.78 -0.16 2.63
C PHE A 147 -20.89 0.63 1.96
N ALA A 148 -21.98 -0.03 1.58
CA ALA A 148 -23.25 0.62 1.27
C ALA A 148 -24.06 0.75 2.56
N ILE A 149 -24.21 1.95 3.08
CA ILE A 149 -24.80 2.26 4.39
C ILE A 149 -25.92 3.29 4.26
N GLY A 150 -26.67 3.47 5.35
CA GLY A 150 -27.77 4.41 5.42
C GLY A 150 -29.09 3.81 5.02
N SER A 151 -30.10 4.66 4.73
CA SER A 151 -31.45 4.29 4.42
C SER A 151 -31.94 5.03 3.18
N LEU A 152 -32.72 4.34 2.35
CA LEU A 152 -33.41 4.95 1.23
C LEU A 152 -34.61 5.79 1.69
N ALA A 153 -35.19 5.43 2.84
CA ALA A 153 -36.39 6.10 3.34
C ALA A 153 -36.14 7.54 3.82
N ASP A 154 -34.93 7.87 4.25
CA ASP A 154 -34.56 9.21 4.75
C ASP A 154 -33.44 9.88 3.93
N ASP A 155 -33.17 9.37 2.73
CA ASP A 155 -32.13 9.88 1.81
C ASP A 155 -30.72 9.89 2.42
N SER A 156 -30.43 9.04 3.43
CA SER A 156 -29.10 8.94 4.05
C SER A 156 -28.20 7.90 3.38
N PHE A 157 -28.68 7.19 2.35
CA PHE A 157 -27.92 6.18 1.64
C PHE A 157 -26.62 6.78 1.09
N THR A 158 -25.51 6.10 1.34
CA THR A 158 -24.19 6.50 0.85
C THR A 158 -23.26 5.32 0.75
N VAL A 159 -22.16 5.50 0.03
CA VAL A 159 -21.07 4.52 -0.10
C VAL A 159 -19.83 5.04 0.62
N LEU A 160 -19.29 4.23 1.52
CA LEU A 160 -18.14 4.55 2.35
C LEU A 160 -17.01 3.56 2.07
N PRO A 161 -15.94 3.96 1.35
CA PRO A 161 -14.74 3.14 1.24
C PRO A 161 -13.89 3.25 2.52
N ALA A 162 -13.33 2.12 2.94
CA ALA A 162 -12.39 2.02 4.05
C ALA A 162 -11.17 1.19 3.63
N VAL A 163 -10.03 1.43 4.26
CA VAL A 163 -8.81 0.63 4.09
C VAL A 163 -8.74 -0.38 5.24
N ASP A 164 -8.72 -1.66 4.90
CA ASP A 164 -8.64 -2.75 5.87
C ASP A 164 -7.19 -3.16 6.15
N ALA A 165 -6.36 -3.21 5.11
CA ALA A 165 -4.96 -3.55 5.21
C ALA A 165 -4.15 -2.92 4.08
N ALA A 166 -2.86 -2.71 4.31
CA ALA A 166 -1.97 -2.21 3.28
C ALA A 166 -0.56 -2.78 3.44
N VAL A 167 0.09 -3.08 2.31
CA VAL A 167 1.52 -3.47 2.27
C VAL A 167 2.33 -2.45 1.53
N ALA A 168 3.58 -2.28 1.95
CA ALA A 168 4.63 -1.58 1.23
C ALA A 168 5.57 -2.59 0.57
N GLY A 169 6.00 -2.32 -0.65
CA GLY A 169 7.06 -3.09 -1.29
C GLY A 169 8.42 -2.44 -1.02
N VAL A 170 9.30 -3.15 -0.36
CA VAL A 170 10.65 -2.67 -0.01
C VAL A 170 11.69 -3.57 -0.65
N ARG A 171 12.68 -2.99 -1.31
CA ARG A 171 13.87 -3.74 -1.74
C ARG A 171 15.13 -3.05 -1.26
N VAL A 172 16.17 -3.83 -1.05
CA VAL A 172 17.44 -3.36 -0.50
C VAL A 172 18.53 -3.46 -1.55
N GLY A 173 19.36 -2.43 -1.64
CA GLY A 173 20.55 -2.41 -2.50
C GLY A 173 21.79 -2.10 -1.70
N HIS A 174 22.86 -2.87 -1.93
CA HIS A 174 24.17 -2.61 -1.33
C HIS A 174 25.11 -1.93 -2.34
N PHE A 175 25.33 -0.63 -2.17
CA PHE A 175 26.11 0.21 -3.07
C PHE A 175 27.27 0.96 -2.38
N SER A 176 27.74 0.46 -1.24
CA SER A 176 28.97 0.92 -0.57
C SER A 176 30.15 0.07 -1.04
N ALA A 177 31.04 0.66 -1.85
CA ALA A 177 32.04 -0.10 -2.60
C ALA A 177 33.20 -0.68 -1.75
N ASP A 178 33.45 -0.12 -0.58
CA ASP A 178 34.50 -0.53 0.36
C ASP A 178 33.98 -1.28 1.58
N ALA A 179 32.64 -1.46 1.67
CA ALA A 179 32.05 -2.27 2.71
C ALA A 179 32.06 -3.77 2.34
N PRO A 180 32.19 -4.67 3.32
CA PRO A 180 32.03 -6.11 3.10
C PRO A 180 30.57 -6.43 2.72
N ASN A 181 30.29 -7.71 2.41
CA ASN A 181 28.91 -8.19 2.35
C ASN A 181 28.20 -7.84 3.66
N VAL A 182 26.91 -7.60 3.58
CA VAL A 182 26.10 -7.15 4.72
C VAL A 182 24.90 -8.05 4.97
N ASP A 183 24.49 -8.11 6.25
CA ASP A 183 23.20 -8.64 6.66
C ASP A 183 22.28 -7.47 7.03
N VAL A 184 20.99 -7.58 6.71
CA VAL A 184 20.00 -6.55 6.96
C VAL A 184 18.93 -7.08 7.91
N TYR A 185 18.69 -6.32 8.96
CA TYR A 185 17.70 -6.63 9.99
C TYR A 185 16.57 -5.60 9.98
N ALA A 186 15.37 -6.06 10.22
CA ALA A 186 14.19 -5.21 10.45
C ALA A 186 13.51 -5.64 11.76
N ASN A 187 13.29 -4.70 12.66
CA ASN A 187 12.71 -4.95 13.99
C ASN A 187 13.41 -6.11 14.75
N GLY A 188 14.75 -6.20 14.61
CA GLY A 188 15.59 -7.22 15.24
C GLY A 188 15.56 -8.60 14.56
N GLY A 189 14.80 -8.80 13.50
CA GLY A 189 14.81 -10.02 12.68
C GLY A 189 15.64 -9.87 11.42
N ALA A 190 16.48 -10.87 11.07
CA ALA A 190 17.22 -10.88 9.82
C ALA A 190 16.24 -11.05 8.64
N ILE A 191 16.34 -10.15 7.64
CA ILE A 191 15.49 -10.17 6.45
C ILE A 191 16.28 -10.47 5.17
N LEU A 192 17.57 -10.13 5.14
CA LEU A 192 18.51 -10.47 4.05
C LEU A 192 19.85 -10.78 4.67
N GLU A 193 20.53 -11.79 4.13
CA GLU A 193 21.85 -12.22 4.60
C GLU A 193 22.84 -12.27 3.44
N ASP A 194 24.11 -12.00 3.73
CA ASP A 194 25.25 -12.07 2.81
C ASP A 194 25.07 -11.27 1.51
N VAL A 195 24.50 -10.06 1.60
CA VAL A 195 24.25 -9.19 0.44
C VAL A 195 25.56 -8.58 -0.05
N PRO A 196 26.07 -8.97 -1.24
CA PRO A 196 27.32 -8.45 -1.76
C PRO A 196 27.17 -7.04 -2.35
N PHE A 197 28.30 -6.31 -2.48
CA PHE A 197 28.34 -5.06 -3.22
C PHE A 197 27.77 -5.19 -4.63
N GLY A 198 26.92 -4.23 -5.02
CA GLY A 198 26.25 -4.18 -6.31
C GLY A 198 24.96 -5.02 -6.39
N ALA A 199 24.62 -5.77 -5.35
CA ALA A 199 23.37 -6.53 -5.31
C ALA A 199 22.17 -5.61 -5.04
N LEU A 200 21.04 -5.98 -5.63
CA LEU A 200 19.73 -5.40 -5.40
C LEU A 200 18.74 -6.54 -5.22
N SER A 201 18.02 -6.58 -4.11
CA SER A 201 17.02 -7.63 -3.85
C SER A 201 15.79 -7.48 -4.75
N ASP A 202 14.97 -8.53 -4.80
CA ASP A 202 13.57 -8.40 -5.18
C ASP A 202 12.81 -7.57 -4.16
N TYR A 203 11.56 -7.15 -4.51
CA TYR A 203 10.69 -6.49 -3.54
C TYR A 203 10.18 -7.49 -2.50
N LEU A 204 10.36 -7.15 -1.24
CA LEU A 204 9.72 -7.76 -0.09
C LEU A 204 8.47 -6.96 0.22
N PHE A 205 7.32 -7.60 0.27
CA PHE A 205 6.09 -6.95 0.67
C PHE A 205 5.88 -7.13 2.17
N VAL A 206 5.85 -6.00 2.87
CA VAL A 206 5.73 -5.95 4.33
C VAL A 206 4.50 -5.12 4.72
N PRO A 207 3.89 -5.33 5.90
CA PRO A 207 2.86 -4.43 6.42
C PRO A 207 3.31 -2.97 6.34
N ALA A 208 2.39 -2.05 6.01
CA ALA A 208 2.70 -0.63 6.11
C ALA A 208 3.01 -0.25 7.57
N GLY A 209 4.01 0.59 7.76
CA GLY A 209 4.40 1.02 9.11
C GLY A 209 5.87 1.41 9.23
N THR A 210 6.28 1.67 10.46
CA THR A 210 7.66 2.03 10.83
C THR A 210 8.46 0.77 11.14
N TYR A 211 9.65 0.69 10.57
CA TYR A 211 10.60 -0.41 10.80
C TYR A 211 11.92 0.12 11.29
N THR A 212 12.41 -0.42 12.40
CA THR A 212 13.78 -0.18 12.86
C THR A 212 14.73 -1.05 12.05
N ILE A 213 15.54 -0.41 11.22
CA ILE A 213 16.49 -1.07 10.31
C ILE A 213 17.89 -1.02 10.88
N GLU A 214 18.59 -2.14 10.81
CA GLU A 214 20.01 -2.26 11.15
C GLU A 214 20.72 -3.03 10.05
N VAL A 215 21.90 -2.58 9.67
CA VAL A 215 22.78 -3.26 8.70
C VAL A 215 24.09 -3.56 9.39
N VAL A 216 24.52 -4.80 9.33
CA VAL A 216 25.80 -5.26 9.92
C VAL A 216 26.68 -5.91 8.86
N ALA A 217 27.96 -6.09 9.13
CA ALA A 217 28.79 -6.94 8.30
C ALA A 217 28.26 -8.38 8.32
N ALA A 218 28.31 -9.08 7.17
CA ALA A 218 27.75 -10.43 7.06
C ALA A 218 28.31 -11.37 8.13
N GLY A 219 27.40 -12.03 8.85
CA GLY A 219 27.69 -12.92 9.98
C GLY A 219 28.00 -12.24 11.31
N ALA A 220 27.89 -10.90 11.39
CA ALA A 220 28.03 -10.18 12.66
C ALA A 220 26.69 -10.09 13.40
N ASP A 221 26.74 -9.99 14.74
CA ASP A 221 25.55 -9.75 15.54
C ASP A 221 25.24 -8.22 15.59
N PRO A 222 23.99 -7.78 15.37
CA PRO A 222 23.62 -6.38 15.56
C PRO A 222 24.00 -5.80 16.92
N ALA A 223 24.02 -6.63 17.99
CA ALA A 223 24.46 -6.24 19.32
C ALA A 223 25.94 -5.83 19.40
N ASP A 224 26.78 -6.28 18.46
CA ASP A 224 28.20 -5.93 18.37
C ASP A 224 28.44 -4.58 17.66
N GLY A 225 27.38 -4.00 17.09
CA GLY A 225 27.36 -2.70 16.42
C GLY A 225 27.03 -2.78 14.93
N ALA A 226 26.04 -2.01 14.54
CA ALA A 226 25.61 -1.87 13.16
C ALA A 226 26.48 -0.89 12.38
N VAL A 227 26.69 -1.15 11.09
CA VAL A 227 27.31 -0.19 10.15
C VAL A 227 26.30 0.88 9.71
N ILE A 228 25.00 0.52 9.67
CA ILE A 228 23.87 1.46 9.55
C ILE A 228 22.89 1.15 10.67
N GLY A 229 22.39 2.16 11.34
CA GLY A 229 21.31 2.06 12.31
C GLY A 229 21.77 1.88 13.76
N PRO A 230 20.80 1.57 14.67
CA PRO A 230 19.37 1.49 14.35
C PRO A 230 18.81 2.81 13.78
N VAL A 231 18.01 2.71 12.73
CA VAL A 231 17.32 3.83 12.10
C VAL A 231 15.88 3.45 11.78
N ASP A 232 14.93 4.31 12.11
CA ASP A 232 13.53 4.09 11.80
C ASP A 232 13.21 4.60 10.40
N LEU A 233 12.62 3.74 9.57
CA LEU A 233 12.14 4.04 8.23
C LEU A 233 10.64 3.76 8.15
N ASP A 234 9.89 4.70 7.57
CA ASP A 234 8.45 4.59 7.38
C ASP A 234 8.12 4.08 5.97
N PHE A 235 7.38 2.98 5.88
CA PHE A 235 6.93 2.42 4.61
C PHE A 235 5.41 2.54 4.48
N ASP A 236 4.98 3.49 3.64
CA ASP A 236 3.56 3.73 3.39
C ASP A 236 2.93 2.61 2.55
N GLY A 237 1.68 2.26 2.87
CA GLY A 237 0.92 1.27 2.12
C GLY A 237 0.74 1.62 0.64
N GLY A 238 0.80 0.61 -0.22
CA GLY A 238 0.70 0.76 -1.67
C GLY A 238 1.93 1.39 -2.34
N THR A 239 2.99 1.71 -1.58
CA THR A 239 4.22 2.28 -2.13
C THR A 239 5.27 1.22 -2.45
N LEU A 240 6.22 1.58 -3.30
CA LEU A 240 7.44 0.82 -3.57
C LEU A 240 8.64 1.68 -3.23
N THR A 241 9.55 1.16 -2.41
CA THR A 241 10.74 1.89 -1.96
C THR A 241 11.99 1.03 -2.13
N THR A 242 13.04 1.62 -2.69
CA THR A 242 14.39 1.04 -2.64
C THR A 242 15.16 1.71 -1.50
N VAL A 243 15.64 0.93 -0.55
CA VAL A 243 16.58 1.38 0.48
C VAL A 243 17.98 0.97 0.06
N ALA A 244 18.83 1.95 -0.21
CA ALA A 244 20.17 1.75 -0.72
C ALA A 244 21.22 2.07 0.34
N ALA A 245 22.03 1.11 0.77
CA ALA A 245 23.23 1.35 1.57
C ALA A 245 24.31 1.97 0.68
N THR A 246 24.70 3.21 0.94
CA THR A 246 25.54 4.03 0.07
C THR A 246 26.67 4.72 0.85
N ASN A 247 27.53 5.44 0.17
CA ASN A 247 28.75 6.05 0.67
C ASN A 247 29.87 5.04 0.94
N GLU A 248 31.00 5.52 1.44
CA GLU A 248 32.09 4.69 1.95
C GLU A 248 31.72 4.13 3.32
N LEU A 249 32.29 2.99 3.70
CA LEU A 249 31.98 2.30 4.95
C LEU A 249 32.05 3.20 6.19
N ALA A 250 32.99 4.12 6.23
CA ALA A 250 33.16 5.06 7.36
C ALA A 250 32.01 6.06 7.50
N GLU A 251 31.23 6.30 6.45
CA GLU A 251 30.11 7.24 6.37
C GLU A 251 28.88 6.60 5.74
N ILE A 252 28.78 5.26 5.80
CA ILE A 252 27.70 4.52 5.16
C ILE A 252 26.34 4.97 5.70
N THR A 253 25.42 5.22 4.79
CA THR A 253 24.08 5.74 5.12
C THR A 253 23.02 5.11 4.23
N PRO A 254 21.78 4.94 4.71
CA PRO A 254 20.66 4.55 3.87
C PRO A 254 20.21 5.75 3.02
N VAL A 255 19.88 5.47 1.77
CA VAL A 255 19.20 6.40 0.86
C VAL A 255 17.89 5.76 0.43
N GLU A 256 16.78 6.41 0.74
CA GLU A 256 15.47 5.98 0.32
C GLU A 256 15.14 6.53 -1.07
N ILE A 257 14.69 5.66 -1.96
CA ILE A 257 14.32 5.99 -3.32
C ILE A 257 12.88 5.51 -3.53
N ASN A 258 11.96 6.47 -3.65
CA ASN A 258 10.58 6.14 -3.97
C ASN A 258 10.49 5.60 -5.40
N ASP A 259 10.05 4.35 -5.53
CA ASP A 259 9.88 3.64 -6.79
C ASP A 259 8.43 3.78 -7.25
N LYS A 260 8.23 4.44 -8.39
CA LYS A 260 6.89 4.61 -8.92
C LYS A 260 6.49 3.38 -9.73
N ARG A 261 5.29 2.87 -9.50
CA ARG A 261 4.66 1.91 -10.41
C ARG A 261 4.40 2.62 -11.74
N VAL A 262 5.06 2.19 -12.80
CA VAL A 262 4.98 2.82 -14.12
C VAL A 262 4.50 1.79 -15.12
N LYS A 263 3.34 2.03 -15.74
CA LYS A 263 2.89 1.16 -16.85
C LYS A 263 3.98 1.14 -17.94
N PRO A 264 4.34 -0.04 -18.46
CA PRO A 264 5.27 -0.13 -19.57
C PRO A 264 4.85 0.76 -20.75
N ALA A 265 5.81 1.26 -21.53
CA ALA A 265 5.48 1.98 -22.74
C ALA A 265 4.94 0.98 -23.79
N ALA A 266 3.92 1.38 -24.56
CA ALA A 266 3.41 0.54 -25.66
C ALA A 266 4.51 0.24 -26.69
N GLU A 267 5.44 1.18 -26.87
CA GLU A 267 6.63 1.04 -27.70
C GLU A 267 7.83 1.61 -26.95
N GLY A 268 8.97 0.92 -27.00
CA GLY A 268 10.20 1.31 -26.31
C GLY A 268 10.22 0.86 -24.84
N ALA A 269 11.10 1.46 -24.06
CA ALA A 269 11.30 1.20 -22.64
C ALA A 269 11.16 2.51 -21.84
N LYS A 270 10.77 2.39 -20.59
CA LYS A 270 10.83 3.49 -19.61
C LYS A 270 12.02 3.25 -18.70
N VAL A 271 12.96 4.18 -18.68
CA VAL A 271 14.19 4.12 -17.90
C VAL A 271 14.27 5.29 -16.95
N ARG A 272 14.67 5.02 -15.74
CA ARG A 272 15.12 6.08 -14.81
C ARG A 272 16.55 5.77 -14.38
N VAL A 273 17.25 6.80 -13.92
CA VAL A 273 18.61 6.70 -13.43
C VAL A 273 18.67 7.25 -12.01
N VAL A 274 19.43 6.57 -11.17
CA VAL A 274 19.73 6.98 -9.81
C VAL A 274 21.24 7.14 -9.68
N HIS A 275 21.70 8.21 -9.06
CA HIS A 275 23.11 8.46 -8.81
C HIS A 275 23.46 8.11 -7.37
N LEU A 276 24.17 6.97 -7.17
CA LEU A 276 24.55 6.46 -5.84
C LEU A 276 26.06 6.38 -5.63
N SER A 277 26.87 7.03 -6.48
CA SER A 277 28.31 7.10 -6.30
C SER A 277 28.69 8.34 -5.47
N ALA A 278 29.08 8.15 -4.22
CA ALA A 278 29.33 9.22 -3.26
C ALA A 278 30.40 10.20 -3.71
N ASN A 279 31.50 9.71 -4.27
CA ASN A 279 32.66 10.51 -4.66
C ASN A 279 32.59 11.09 -6.08
N ALA A 280 31.51 10.80 -6.82
CA ALA A 280 31.32 11.35 -8.15
C ALA A 280 30.66 12.73 -8.12
N PRO A 281 31.05 13.67 -8.97
CA PRO A 281 30.37 14.94 -9.12
C PRO A 281 28.95 14.72 -9.67
N LYS A 282 28.16 15.79 -9.77
CA LYS A 282 26.92 15.76 -10.55
C LYS A 282 27.21 15.23 -11.94
N VAL A 283 26.33 14.35 -12.45
CA VAL A 283 26.49 13.72 -13.75
C VAL A 283 25.39 14.07 -14.73
N ASP A 284 25.73 14.07 -16.00
CA ASP A 284 24.82 14.01 -17.13
C ASP A 284 24.93 12.64 -17.78
N ILE A 285 23.78 12.08 -18.23
CA ILE A 285 23.72 10.78 -18.90
C ILE A 285 23.16 11.01 -20.29
N ALA A 286 23.88 10.56 -21.28
CA ALA A 286 23.61 10.83 -22.68
C ALA A 286 23.88 9.59 -23.55
N PRO A 287 23.28 9.48 -24.73
CA PRO A 287 23.71 8.48 -25.72
C PRO A 287 25.20 8.65 -26.05
N ASP A 288 25.91 7.52 -26.25
CA ASP A 288 27.32 7.55 -26.61
C ASP A 288 27.61 8.46 -27.81
N GLY A 289 28.69 9.20 -27.75
CA GLY A 289 29.13 10.14 -28.80
C GLY A 289 28.21 11.36 -29.00
N SER A 290 27.15 11.51 -28.20
CA SER A 290 26.17 12.61 -28.35
C SER A 290 26.70 13.95 -27.84
N LYS A 291 26.12 15.06 -28.31
CA LYS A 291 26.45 16.42 -27.87
C LYS A 291 25.93 16.70 -26.46
N ARG A 292 26.53 17.69 -25.78
CA ARG A 292 26.15 18.10 -24.41
C ARG A 292 24.64 18.38 -24.23
N ASN A 293 23.99 18.99 -25.21
CA ASN A 293 22.58 19.32 -25.14
C ASN A 293 21.63 18.13 -25.34
N GLU A 294 22.18 16.97 -25.76
CA GLU A 294 21.44 15.73 -26.05
C GLU A 294 21.37 14.78 -24.86
N ALA A 295 21.90 15.15 -23.69
CA ALA A 295 21.81 14.36 -22.49
C ALA A 295 20.34 14.09 -22.11
N ILE A 296 20.02 12.81 -21.89
CA ILE A 296 18.69 12.32 -21.49
C ILE A 296 18.41 12.75 -20.06
N PHE A 297 19.41 12.58 -19.17
CA PHE A 297 19.32 13.01 -17.76
C PHE A 297 20.45 14.01 -17.48
N LYS A 298 20.08 15.13 -16.85
CA LYS A 298 21.02 16.26 -16.63
C LYS A 298 21.12 16.62 -15.15
N ASN A 299 22.33 17.01 -14.73
CA ASN A 299 22.62 17.51 -13.39
C ASN A 299 22.14 16.56 -12.28
N LEU A 300 22.31 15.25 -12.45
CA LEU A 300 21.94 14.27 -11.45
C LEU A 300 22.95 14.29 -10.31
N LYS A 301 22.49 14.60 -9.10
CA LYS A 301 23.33 14.65 -7.89
C LYS A 301 23.30 13.29 -7.19
N PHE A 302 24.30 13.03 -6.35
CA PHE A 302 24.28 11.92 -5.41
C PHE A 302 22.98 11.86 -4.61
N GLY A 303 22.44 10.66 -4.41
CA GLY A 303 21.17 10.38 -3.74
C GLY A 303 19.93 10.78 -4.54
N GLN A 304 20.06 11.28 -5.77
CA GLN A 304 18.92 11.69 -6.59
C GLN A 304 18.56 10.65 -7.66
N SER A 305 17.27 10.49 -7.88
CA SER A 305 16.71 9.86 -9.07
C SER A 305 16.05 10.90 -9.98
N LYS A 306 16.07 10.68 -11.29
CA LYS A 306 15.24 11.41 -12.25
C LYS A 306 14.04 10.56 -12.62
N GLY A 307 12.92 11.20 -12.95
CA GLY A 307 11.71 10.49 -13.39
C GLY A 307 11.96 9.60 -14.61
N TYR A 308 11.08 8.64 -14.82
CA TYR A 308 11.15 7.73 -15.95
C TYR A 308 11.06 8.49 -17.28
N THR A 309 11.98 8.18 -18.19
CA THR A 309 12.03 8.70 -19.55
C THR A 309 11.83 7.57 -20.54
N LYS A 310 11.03 7.78 -21.58
CA LYS A 310 10.84 6.81 -22.67
C LYS A 310 12.11 6.81 -23.56
N VAL A 311 12.64 5.62 -23.80
CA VAL A 311 13.74 5.39 -24.74
C VAL A 311 13.32 4.34 -25.78
N PRO A 312 13.93 4.29 -26.97
CA PRO A 312 13.71 3.21 -27.91
C PRO A 312 13.98 1.84 -27.27
N ALA A 313 13.28 0.80 -27.72
CA ALA A 313 13.60 -0.58 -27.35
C ALA A 313 14.89 -1.01 -28.08
N GLY A 314 15.71 -1.79 -27.41
CA GLY A 314 16.95 -2.33 -27.91
C GLY A 314 18.14 -1.98 -27.03
N GLU A 315 19.34 -2.25 -27.55
CA GLU A 315 20.59 -1.91 -26.90
C GLU A 315 20.87 -0.41 -27.09
N VAL A 316 21.25 0.25 -26.00
CA VAL A 316 21.53 1.69 -25.98
C VAL A 316 22.82 1.91 -25.21
N ASP A 317 23.85 2.37 -25.90
CA ASP A 317 25.12 2.78 -25.28
C ASP A 317 24.97 4.17 -24.66
N LEU A 318 25.33 4.29 -23.40
CA LEU A 318 25.21 5.53 -22.63
C LEU A 318 26.55 5.98 -22.06
N ASP A 319 26.84 7.27 -22.23
CA ASP A 319 27.94 7.96 -21.54
C ASP A 319 27.47 8.56 -20.24
N ILE A 320 28.25 8.37 -19.17
CA ILE A 320 28.14 9.12 -17.92
C ILE A 320 29.25 10.18 -17.90
N ARG A 321 28.86 11.45 -17.78
CA ARG A 321 29.78 12.60 -17.86
C ARG A 321 29.62 13.49 -16.64
N ALA A 322 30.69 14.16 -16.20
CA ALA A 322 30.53 15.24 -15.25
C ALA A 322 29.57 16.32 -15.81
N ALA A 323 28.64 16.79 -14.98
CA ALA A 323 27.59 17.69 -15.45
C ALA A 323 28.20 18.94 -16.05
N GLY A 324 27.81 19.24 -17.29
CA GLY A 324 28.29 20.38 -18.02
C GLY A 324 29.53 20.15 -18.90
N GLU A 325 30.14 18.96 -18.87
CA GLU A 325 31.25 18.63 -19.75
C GLU A 325 30.79 18.19 -21.15
N ARG A 326 31.69 18.33 -22.15
CA ARG A 326 31.46 17.81 -23.51
C ARG A 326 31.91 16.34 -23.57
N ALA A 327 31.35 15.57 -24.49
CA ALA A 327 31.96 14.30 -24.88
C ALA A 327 33.41 14.52 -25.28
N LYS A 328 34.30 13.69 -24.80
CA LYS A 328 35.70 13.66 -25.25
C LYS A 328 35.82 13.05 -26.64
#